data_563f9a6c3111b0987228b7baf5773ad7
#
_entry.id   563f9a6c3111b0987228b7baf5773ad7
#
_cell.length_a   1.000
_cell.length_b   1.000
_cell.length_c   1.000
_cell.angle_alpha   90.00
_cell.angle_beta   90.00
_cell.angle_gamma   90.00
#
_symmetry.space_group_name_H-M   'P 1'
#
loop_
_entity.id
_entity.type
_entity.pdbx_description
1 polymer ?
#
loop_
_entity_poly.entity_id
_entity_poly.type
_entity_poly.pdbx_seq_one_letter_code
_entity_poly.pdbx_strand_id
1 'polypeptide(L)'
;MKPVNIQSLLQARVSLKDEIFDIYLKYYGIDVRNAELDDMGKLLITMEASRVSAEDLSDFYVGYKIPQIGKEFDLLRFGQASIVNIEIKREGAAEKIKTQLLRNNYYLSFIGRRVYAFAFVSSSSTLYFLGDDGELKNTDAAHLLSVLADQGSGSEPTPDVLFNPSDYLVSPFNSTKKFLANEYFLTHQQEQFKSGILSSIDAETGTIFVGITGSAGTGKTLLTFDIAKHLYEKKKNVLIIHCGQLNEGHRALVHQGWKISSIKYHQNCDLNPVDLLIIDEAQRIQQPQLDNIVERAKLAKCVCIFSYDKVQTLSTWEELGDMAGKISAIPSINVYKLSEKIRSNKEIANFIKMLFNRSAFTQIQSSRNIRISYFANSEDAKKYLIGLDSRKWEVLRFTPSQYNAEHHEKYFAAASKTSHEVIGQEFDGVAIAMDKFFAYDAAGNLVYRGGAYYAPTKMLFQNITRARRRLDLIIINNEEILKRCLSILQ
;
A
#
# COMPACT_ATOMS: atom_id res chain seq x y z
N MET A 1 -21.01 -1.73 -7.35
CA MET A 1 -21.49 -3.06 -7.81
C MET A 1 -22.71 -3.46 -6.99
N LYS A 2 -23.68 -4.18 -7.59
CA LYS A 2 -24.90 -4.69 -6.91
C LYS A 2 -24.85 -6.20 -6.87
N PRO A 3 -25.43 -6.85 -5.86
CA PRO A 3 -25.53 -8.30 -5.83
C PRO A 3 -26.54 -8.81 -6.88
N VAL A 4 -26.31 -9.99 -7.41
CA VAL A 4 -27.13 -10.62 -8.44
C VAL A 4 -27.41 -12.07 -8.09
N ASN A 5 -28.51 -12.62 -8.60
CA ASN A 5 -28.75 -14.04 -8.63
C ASN A 5 -28.01 -14.67 -9.82
N ILE A 6 -27.17 -15.67 -9.57
CA ILE A 6 -26.29 -16.28 -10.60
C ILE A 6 -27.11 -16.90 -11.71
N GLN A 7 -28.20 -17.62 -11.38
CA GLN A 7 -29.07 -18.26 -12.39
C GLN A 7 -29.71 -17.20 -13.29
N SER A 8 -30.20 -16.09 -12.71
CA SER A 8 -30.76 -14.97 -13.47
C SER A 8 -29.73 -14.34 -14.41
N LEU A 9 -28.48 -14.16 -13.95
CA LEU A 9 -27.39 -13.63 -14.78
C LEU A 9 -27.12 -14.53 -16.00
N LEU A 10 -27.03 -15.85 -15.76
CA LEU A 10 -26.76 -16.82 -16.84
C LEU A 10 -27.93 -16.96 -17.80
N GLN A 11 -29.18 -16.91 -17.31
CA GLN A 11 -30.36 -16.91 -18.17
C GLN A 11 -30.47 -15.64 -19.00
N ALA A 12 -30.17 -14.48 -18.40
CA ALA A 12 -30.12 -13.19 -19.09
C ALA A 12 -29.14 -13.24 -20.28
N ARG A 13 -27.96 -13.83 -20.07
CA ARG A 13 -26.97 -14.01 -21.14
C ARG A 13 -27.48 -14.79 -22.32
N VAL A 14 -28.20 -15.89 -22.06
CA VAL A 14 -28.69 -16.79 -23.11
C VAL A 14 -29.92 -16.23 -23.84
N SER A 15 -30.76 -15.50 -23.13
CA SER A 15 -32.10 -15.11 -23.60
C SER A 15 -32.18 -13.67 -24.14
N LEU A 16 -31.28 -12.77 -23.68
CA LEU A 16 -31.30 -11.38 -24.10
C LEU A 16 -30.41 -11.15 -25.33
N LYS A 17 -30.78 -10.13 -26.13
CA LYS A 17 -29.89 -9.60 -27.17
C LYS A 17 -28.66 -8.98 -26.50
N ASP A 18 -27.50 -8.99 -27.17
CA ASP A 18 -26.23 -8.51 -26.65
C ASP A 18 -26.33 -7.09 -26.09
N GLU A 19 -26.97 -6.15 -26.82
CA GLU A 19 -27.16 -4.77 -26.37
C GLU A 19 -27.93 -4.66 -25.04
N ILE A 20 -28.93 -5.53 -24.84
CA ILE A 20 -29.73 -5.53 -23.59
C ILE A 20 -28.96 -6.20 -22.47
N PHE A 21 -28.19 -7.26 -22.79
CA PHE A 21 -27.33 -7.93 -21.83
C PHE A 21 -26.21 -7.00 -21.33
N ASP A 22 -25.61 -6.18 -22.20
CA ASP A 22 -24.62 -5.17 -21.81
C ASP A 22 -25.24 -4.12 -20.84
N ILE A 23 -26.46 -3.70 -21.08
CA ILE A 23 -27.21 -2.79 -20.16
C ILE A 23 -27.43 -3.49 -18.81
N TYR A 24 -27.79 -4.79 -18.83
CA TYR A 24 -27.98 -5.60 -17.63
C TYR A 24 -26.69 -5.69 -16.81
N LEU A 25 -25.55 -6.05 -17.44
CA LEU A 25 -24.24 -6.09 -16.78
C LEU A 25 -23.87 -4.74 -16.18
N LYS A 26 -24.05 -3.67 -16.94
CA LYS A 26 -23.78 -2.30 -16.48
C LYS A 26 -24.64 -1.90 -15.29
N TYR A 27 -25.90 -2.30 -15.24
CA TYR A 27 -26.80 -2.03 -14.12
C TYR A 27 -26.33 -2.66 -12.82
N TYR A 28 -25.78 -3.89 -12.88
CA TYR A 28 -25.20 -4.58 -11.74
C TYR A 28 -23.74 -4.16 -11.46
N GLY A 29 -23.09 -3.49 -12.40
CA GLY A 29 -21.66 -3.11 -12.32
C GLY A 29 -20.73 -4.30 -12.53
N ILE A 30 -21.16 -5.29 -13.31
CA ILE A 30 -20.44 -6.53 -13.62
C ILE A 30 -19.57 -6.31 -14.86
N ASP A 31 -18.29 -6.68 -14.76
CA ASP A 31 -17.31 -6.64 -15.85
C ASP A 31 -16.63 -8.01 -15.94
N VAL A 32 -17.23 -8.93 -16.70
CA VAL A 32 -16.75 -10.31 -16.85
C VAL A 32 -16.76 -10.74 -18.32
N ARG A 33 -15.86 -11.63 -18.68
CA ARG A 33 -15.76 -12.16 -20.03
C ARG A 33 -16.75 -13.30 -20.26
N ASN A 34 -17.16 -13.48 -21.49
CA ASN A 34 -18.08 -14.56 -21.87
C ASN A 34 -17.58 -15.95 -21.44
N ALA A 35 -16.28 -16.21 -21.55
CA ALA A 35 -15.69 -17.48 -21.11
C ALA A 35 -15.82 -17.73 -19.60
N GLU A 36 -15.81 -16.70 -18.80
CA GLU A 36 -15.99 -16.77 -17.32
C GLU A 36 -17.45 -17.12 -16.99
N LEU A 37 -18.40 -16.56 -17.74
CA LEU A 37 -19.83 -16.91 -17.62
C LEU A 37 -20.10 -18.36 -18.05
N ASP A 38 -19.38 -18.88 -19.06
CA ASP A 38 -19.49 -20.27 -19.45
C ASP A 38 -19.02 -21.23 -18.35
N ASP A 39 -17.90 -20.89 -17.73
CA ASP A 39 -17.34 -21.69 -16.63
C ASP A 39 -18.23 -21.58 -15.36
N MET A 40 -18.86 -20.43 -15.11
CA MET A 40 -19.87 -20.24 -14.06
C MET A 40 -21.12 -21.06 -14.33
N GLY A 41 -21.54 -21.20 -15.60
CA GLY A 41 -22.64 -22.06 -15.98
C GLY A 41 -22.40 -23.53 -15.61
N LYS A 42 -21.18 -24.05 -15.75
CA LYS A 42 -20.82 -25.41 -15.33
C LYS A 42 -20.87 -25.58 -13.80
N LEU A 43 -20.47 -24.54 -13.05
CA LEU A 43 -20.65 -24.56 -11.61
C LEU A 43 -22.13 -24.66 -11.22
N LEU A 44 -22.98 -23.86 -11.86
CA LEU A 44 -24.43 -23.91 -11.63
C LEU A 44 -25.00 -25.31 -11.89
N ILE A 45 -24.66 -25.92 -13.02
CA ILE A 45 -25.08 -27.33 -13.35
C ILE A 45 -24.64 -28.31 -12.25
N THR A 46 -23.42 -28.14 -11.73
CA THR A 46 -22.89 -28.96 -10.63
C THR A 46 -23.70 -28.77 -9.33
N MET A 47 -24.09 -27.53 -9.03
CA MET A 47 -24.93 -27.22 -7.86
C MET A 47 -26.37 -27.72 -8.01
N GLU A 48 -26.98 -27.61 -9.20
CA GLU A 48 -28.34 -28.06 -9.48
C GLU A 48 -28.51 -29.57 -9.27
N ALA A 49 -27.47 -30.37 -9.50
CA ALA A 49 -27.47 -31.80 -9.21
C ALA A 49 -27.68 -32.10 -7.70
N SER A 50 -27.46 -31.13 -6.81
CA SER A 50 -27.55 -31.25 -5.33
C SER A 50 -28.77 -30.53 -4.74
N ARG A 51 -29.82 -30.26 -5.49
CA ARG A 51 -31.05 -29.57 -5.03
C ARG A 51 -30.85 -28.16 -4.51
N VAL A 52 -30.25 -27.31 -5.32
CA VAL A 52 -30.03 -25.86 -5.02
C VAL A 52 -31.38 -25.12 -4.92
N SER A 53 -31.51 -24.21 -3.96
CA SER A 53 -32.63 -23.28 -3.87
C SER A 53 -32.32 -21.96 -4.60
N ALA A 54 -33.36 -21.19 -4.94
CA ALA A 54 -33.18 -19.86 -5.52
C ALA A 54 -32.46 -18.89 -4.60
N GLU A 55 -32.59 -19.07 -3.30
CA GLU A 55 -31.92 -18.25 -2.26
C GLU A 55 -30.42 -18.55 -2.20
N ASP A 56 -30.02 -19.81 -2.42
CA ASP A 56 -28.60 -20.21 -2.45
C ASP A 56 -27.84 -19.53 -3.58
N LEU A 57 -28.52 -19.19 -4.68
CA LEU A 57 -27.96 -18.56 -5.87
C LEU A 57 -28.06 -17.03 -5.85
N SER A 58 -28.65 -16.44 -4.80
CA SER A 58 -28.88 -15.01 -4.68
C SER A 58 -27.76 -14.31 -3.92
N ASP A 59 -27.73 -12.98 -4.04
CA ASP A 59 -26.83 -12.07 -3.31
C ASP A 59 -25.33 -12.22 -3.63
N PHE A 60 -24.98 -12.72 -4.81
CA PHE A 60 -23.60 -12.80 -5.25
C PHE A 60 -23.09 -11.50 -5.91
N TYR A 61 -21.91 -11.07 -5.54
CA TYR A 61 -21.11 -10.10 -6.27
C TYR A 61 -20.21 -10.85 -7.25
N VAL A 62 -20.30 -10.54 -8.53
CA VAL A 62 -19.64 -11.26 -9.63
C VAL A 62 -18.54 -10.39 -10.21
N GLY A 63 -17.29 -10.86 -10.16
CA GLY A 63 -16.12 -10.08 -10.59
C GLY A 63 -15.86 -8.87 -9.67
N TYR A 64 -16.09 -9.04 -8.35
CA TYR A 64 -15.91 -7.95 -7.39
C TYR A 64 -14.44 -7.58 -7.22
N LYS A 65 -14.12 -6.30 -7.45
CA LYS A 65 -12.78 -5.74 -7.28
C LYS A 65 -12.72 -4.89 -6.03
N ILE A 66 -11.81 -5.20 -5.10
CA ILE A 66 -11.58 -4.35 -3.94
C ILE A 66 -11.08 -2.98 -4.42
N PRO A 67 -11.73 -1.87 -4.03
CA PRO A 67 -11.29 -0.53 -4.41
C PRO A 67 -9.83 -0.28 -4.08
N GLN A 68 -9.07 0.30 -5.01
CA GLN A 68 -7.66 0.67 -4.91
C GLN A 68 -6.65 -0.51 -4.85
N ILE A 69 -7.08 -1.75 -4.54
CA ILE A 69 -6.17 -2.89 -4.40
C ILE A 69 -6.10 -3.72 -5.68
N GLY A 70 -7.12 -3.62 -6.54
CA GLY A 70 -7.16 -4.38 -7.81
C GLY A 70 -7.34 -5.89 -7.65
N LYS A 71 -7.54 -6.38 -6.42
CA LYS A 71 -7.86 -7.79 -6.19
C LYS A 71 -9.30 -8.05 -6.60
N GLU A 72 -9.47 -8.99 -7.50
CA GLU A 72 -10.75 -9.46 -8.02
C GLU A 72 -11.10 -10.81 -7.40
N PHE A 73 -12.40 -10.99 -7.12
CA PHE A 73 -13.01 -12.24 -6.70
C PHE A 73 -14.06 -12.64 -7.74
N ASP A 74 -14.00 -13.86 -8.23
CA ASP A 74 -14.93 -14.32 -9.27
C ASP A 74 -16.37 -14.31 -8.75
N LEU A 75 -16.62 -14.94 -7.59
CA LEU A 75 -17.90 -14.92 -6.89
C LEU A 75 -17.68 -14.65 -5.41
N LEU A 76 -18.40 -13.67 -4.87
CA LEU A 76 -18.32 -13.28 -3.48
C LEU A 76 -19.73 -13.07 -2.91
N ARG A 77 -20.05 -13.69 -1.77
CA ARG A 77 -21.32 -13.50 -1.05
C ARG A 77 -21.08 -13.17 0.41
N PHE A 78 -21.72 -12.10 0.87
CA PHE A 78 -21.61 -11.64 2.25
C PHE A 78 -22.85 -12.07 3.03
N GLY A 79 -22.65 -12.82 4.11
CA GLY A 79 -23.67 -13.10 5.12
C GLY A 79 -23.36 -12.31 6.41
N GLN A 80 -24.24 -12.41 7.40
CA GLN A 80 -24.05 -11.69 8.68
C GLN A 80 -22.80 -12.13 9.43
N ALA A 81 -22.56 -13.44 9.53
CA ALA A 81 -21.43 -14.01 10.28
C ALA A 81 -20.31 -14.57 9.41
N SER A 82 -20.56 -14.76 8.13
CA SER A 82 -19.62 -15.43 7.20
C SER A 82 -19.57 -14.76 5.85
N ILE A 83 -18.50 -15.07 5.10
CA ILE A 83 -18.27 -14.67 3.72
C ILE A 83 -17.96 -15.93 2.94
N VAL A 84 -18.60 -16.10 1.78
CA VAL A 84 -18.31 -17.18 0.83
C VAL A 84 -17.61 -16.58 -0.38
N ASN A 85 -16.43 -17.09 -0.68
CA ASN A 85 -15.69 -16.81 -1.91
C ASN A 85 -15.60 -18.09 -2.75
N ILE A 86 -15.94 -18.00 -4.04
CA ILE A 86 -15.77 -19.10 -4.98
C ILE A 86 -14.94 -18.59 -6.16
N GLU A 87 -13.75 -19.15 -6.33
CA GLU A 87 -12.90 -18.89 -7.48
C GLU A 87 -13.22 -19.90 -8.60
N ILE A 88 -13.32 -19.43 -9.83
CA ILE A 88 -13.61 -20.24 -10.99
C ILE A 88 -12.38 -20.33 -11.88
N LYS A 89 -11.92 -21.54 -12.13
CA LYS A 89 -10.76 -21.81 -12.99
C LYS A 89 -11.14 -22.76 -14.09
N ARG A 90 -10.65 -22.52 -15.28
CA ARG A 90 -10.80 -23.47 -16.38
C ARG A 90 -9.96 -24.71 -16.12
N GLU A 91 -8.69 -24.48 -15.76
CA GLU A 91 -7.70 -25.49 -15.41
C GLU A 91 -6.77 -24.91 -14.33
N GLY A 92 -6.14 -25.76 -13.54
CA GLY A 92 -5.16 -25.30 -12.55
C GLY A 92 -4.55 -26.42 -11.72
N ALA A 93 -3.26 -26.32 -11.43
CA ALA A 93 -2.60 -27.20 -10.48
C ALA A 93 -3.08 -26.88 -9.05
N ALA A 94 -3.26 -27.91 -8.22
CA ALA A 94 -3.75 -27.80 -6.85
C ALA A 94 -2.97 -26.78 -6.01
N GLU A 95 -1.65 -26.73 -6.14
CA GLU A 95 -0.79 -25.76 -5.42
C GLU A 95 -1.08 -24.30 -5.80
N LYS A 96 -1.36 -24.02 -7.08
CA LYS A 96 -1.73 -22.66 -7.51
C LYS A 96 -3.11 -22.26 -6.98
N ILE A 97 -4.04 -23.20 -6.97
CA ILE A 97 -5.39 -23.01 -6.42
C ILE A 97 -5.30 -22.76 -4.93
N LYS A 98 -4.55 -23.58 -4.18
CA LYS A 98 -4.29 -23.41 -2.75
C LYS A 98 -3.73 -22.04 -2.45
N THR A 99 -2.67 -21.63 -3.15
CA THR A 99 -2.03 -20.32 -2.99
C THR A 99 -3.01 -19.17 -3.22
N GLN A 100 -3.87 -19.28 -4.22
CA GLN A 100 -4.88 -18.24 -4.50
C GLN A 100 -5.94 -18.19 -3.42
N LEU A 101 -6.47 -19.33 -2.95
CA LEU A 101 -7.48 -19.36 -1.90
C LEU A 101 -6.92 -18.86 -0.56
N LEU A 102 -5.67 -19.18 -0.20
CA LEU A 102 -5.00 -18.63 0.97
C LEU A 102 -4.91 -17.10 0.87
N ARG A 103 -4.53 -16.56 -0.29
CA ARG A 103 -4.54 -15.11 -0.53
C ARG A 103 -5.94 -14.51 -0.35
N ASN A 104 -6.95 -15.12 -0.95
CA ASN A 104 -8.32 -14.64 -0.85
C ASN A 104 -8.82 -14.66 0.59
N ASN A 105 -8.57 -15.75 1.31
CA ASN A 105 -8.92 -15.87 2.72
C ASN A 105 -8.26 -14.76 3.55
N TYR A 106 -6.98 -14.49 3.32
CA TYR A 106 -6.28 -13.39 3.97
C TYR A 106 -6.96 -12.03 3.70
N TYR A 107 -7.34 -11.71 2.45
CA TYR A 107 -8.05 -10.48 2.11
C TYR A 107 -9.37 -10.31 2.85
N LEU A 108 -10.14 -11.38 2.92
CA LEU A 108 -11.48 -11.36 3.47
C LEU A 108 -11.48 -11.43 5.01
N SER A 109 -10.42 -11.98 5.63
CA SER A 109 -10.29 -12.11 7.08
C SER A 109 -10.29 -10.77 7.83
N PHE A 110 -9.84 -9.68 7.17
CA PHE A 110 -9.87 -8.33 7.76
C PHE A 110 -11.28 -7.79 8.03
N ILE A 111 -12.29 -8.37 7.39
CA ILE A 111 -13.70 -8.01 7.62
C ILE A 111 -14.20 -8.52 8.98
N GLY A 112 -13.45 -9.48 9.60
CA GLY A 112 -13.81 -10.02 10.91
C GLY A 112 -14.97 -11.01 10.89
N ARG A 113 -15.33 -11.54 9.71
CA ARG A 113 -16.32 -12.62 9.53
C ARG A 113 -15.61 -13.92 9.15
N ARG A 114 -16.22 -15.06 9.45
CA ARG A 114 -15.67 -16.36 9.00
C ARG A 114 -15.67 -16.44 7.48
N VAL A 115 -14.53 -16.85 6.89
CA VAL A 115 -14.39 -16.96 5.44
C VAL A 115 -14.42 -18.42 5.02
N TYR A 116 -15.27 -18.75 4.05
CA TYR A 116 -15.30 -20.03 3.37
C TYR A 116 -14.80 -19.82 1.94
N ALA A 117 -13.65 -20.38 1.63
CA ALA A 117 -13.00 -20.20 0.33
C ALA A 117 -13.06 -21.51 -0.48
N PHE A 118 -13.76 -21.45 -1.61
CA PHE A 118 -13.94 -22.54 -2.55
C PHE A 118 -13.24 -22.22 -3.88
N ALA A 119 -12.87 -23.24 -4.62
CA ALA A 119 -12.47 -23.13 -6.02
C ALA A 119 -13.14 -24.22 -6.87
N PHE A 120 -13.68 -23.81 -8.01
CA PHE A 120 -14.27 -24.72 -8.99
C PHE A 120 -13.39 -24.78 -10.24
N VAL A 121 -12.98 -26.00 -10.63
CA VAL A 121 -12.23 -26.25 -11.86
C VAL A 121 -13.20 -26.78 -12.91
N SER A 122 -13.52 -25.94 -13.89
CA SER A 122 -14.61 -26.20 -14.86
C SER A 122 -14.31 -27.31 -15.88
N SER A 123 -13.03 -27.57 -16.18
CA SER A 123 -12.64 -28.66 -17.11
C SER A 123 -12.86 -30.04 -16.53
N SER A 124 -12.76 -30.20 -15.22
CA SER A 124 -12.93 -31.46 -14.50
C SER A 124 -14.19 -31.49 -13.63
N SER A 125 -14.97 -30.44 -13.59
CA SER A 125 -16.11 -30.22 -12.66
C SER A 125 -15.77 -30.56 -11.21
N THR A 126 -14.54 -30.24 -10.80
CA THR A 126 -14.02 -30.53 -9.46
C THR A 126 -14.15 -29.29 -8.57
N LEU A 127 -14.70 -29.49 -7.38
CA LEU A 127 -14.82 -28.45 -6.36
C LEU A 127 -13.79 -28.70 -5.26
N TYR A 128 -13.09 -27.65 -4.87
CA TYR A 128 -12.13 -27.62 -3.78
C TYR A 128 -12.59 -26.67 -2.69
N PHE A 129 -12.17 -26.95 -1.47
CA PHE A 129 -12.39 -26.13 -0.29
C PHE A 129 -11.07 -25.93 0.47
N LEU A 130 -10.82 -24.72 0.95
CA LEU A 130 -9.69 -24.43 1.82
C LEU A 130 -10.10 -24.70 3.27
N GLY A 131 -9.53 -25.75 3.88
CA GLY A 131 -9.77 -26.07 5.29
C GLY A 131 -9.18 -25.03 6.25
N ASP A 132 -9.65 -25.03 7.51
CA ASP A 132 -9.12 -24.16 8.58
C ASP A 132 -7.63 -24.43 8.87
N ASP A 133 -7.13 -25.61 8.50
CA ASP A 133 -5.73 -26.03 8.54
C ASP A 133 -4.87 -25.43 7.41
N GLY A 134 -5.49 -24.66 6.50
CA GLY A 134 -4.86 -24.10 5.31
C GLY A 134 -4.60 -25.13 4.19
N GLU A 135 -5.13 -26.35 4.32
CA GLU A 135 -4.97 -27.39 3.30
C GLU A 135 -6.15 -27.38 2.30
N LEU A 136 -5.80 -27.63 1.03
CA LEU A 136 -6.79 -27.75 -0.04
C LEU A 136 -7.41 -29.15 -0.02
N LYS A 137 -8.74 -29.22 0.12
CA LYS A 137 -9.49 -30.47 0.20
C LYS A 137 -10.46 -30.56 -0.97
N ASN A 138 -10.61 -31.75 -1.56
CA ASN A 138 -11.72 -32.01 -2.47
C ASN A 138 -13.03 -31.95 -1.70
N THR A 139 -14.05 -31.39 -2.31
CA THR A 139 -15.40 -31.28 -1.74
C THR A 139 -16.46 -31.44 -2.83
N ASP A 140 -17.72 -31.40 -2.45
CA ASP A 140 -18.85 -31.52 -3.35
C ASP A 140 -19.80 -30.31 -3.28
N ALA A 141 -20.76 -30.26 -4.17
CA ALA A 141 -21.76 -29.21 -4.21
C ALA A 141 -22.66 -29.19 -2.95
N ALA A 142 -22.89 -30.34 -2.32
CA ALA A 142 -23.72 -30.40 -1.12
C ALA A 142 -23.08 -29.64 0.06
N HIS A 143 -21.77 -29.75 0.24
CA HIS A 143 -21.02 -28.96 1.22
C HIS A 143 -21.11 -27.46 0.92
N LEU A 144 -20.88 -27.04 -0.34
CA LEU A 144 -21.01 -25.63 -0.72
C LEU A 144 -22.42 -25.10 -0.42
N LEU A 145 -23.47 -25.86 -0.80
CA LEU A 145 -24.86 -25.49 -0.57
C LEU A 145 -25.19 -25.42 0.93
N SER A 146 -24.68 -26.33 1.75
CA SER A 146 -24.87 -26.26 3.20
C SER A 146 -24.28 -24.95 3.80
N VAL A 147 -23.09 -24.56 3.33
CA VAL A 147 -22.44 -23.30 3.77
C VAL A 147 -23.25 -22.08 3.31
N LEU A 148 -23.78 -22.10 2.08
CA LEU A 148 -24.62 -21.01 1.56
C LEU A 148 -25.96 -20.89 2.30
N ALA A 149 -26.59 -22.02 2.64
CA ALA A 149 -27.83 -22.06 3.42
C ALA A 149 -27.62 -21.56 4.85
N ASP A 150 -26.51 -21.95 5.50
CA ASP A 150 -26.16 -21.50 6.87
C ASP A 150 -25.79 -20.00 6.92
N GLN A 151 -25.44 -19.41 5.80
CA GLN A 151 -25.08 -18.00 5.71
C GLN A 151 -26.28 -17.07 5.97
N GLY A 152 -27.48 -17.52 5.68
CA GLY A 152 -28.71 -16.74 5.75
C GLY A 152 -28.79 -15.64 4.71
N SER A 153 -29.96 -15.04 4.58
CA SER A 153 -30.19 -13.87 3.73
C SER A 153 -29.65 -12.61 4.40
N GLY A 154 -28.76 -11.91 3.75
CA GLY A 154 -28.20 -10.65 4.25
C GLY A 154 -27.21 -10.11 3.26
N SER A 155 -27.69 -9.41 2.22
CA SER A 155 -26.77 -8.73 1.30
C SER A 155 -26.12 -7.52 2.00
N GLU A 156 -24.83 -7.37 1.84
CA GLU A 156 -24.11 -6.14 2.18
C GLU A 156 -24.30 -5.14 1.03
N PRO A 157 -25.10 -4.07 1.19
CA PRO A 157 -25.45 -3.21 0.06
C PRO A 157 -24.26 -2.42 -0.49
N THR A 158 -23.20 -2.28 0.28
CA THR A 158 -22.00 -1.52 -0.08
C THR A 158 -20.73 -2.22 0.42
N PRO A 159 -20.29 -3.32 -0.22
CA PRO A 159 -19.13 -4.08 0.22
C PRO A 159 -17.84 -3.24 0.26
N ASP A 160 -17.74 -2.18 -0.55
CA ASP A 160 -16.58 -1.27 -0.57
C ASP A 160 -16.26 -0.65 0.81
N VAL A 161 -17.30 -0.49 1.67
CA VAL A 161 -17.13 0.07 3.03
C VAL A 161 -16.44 -0.91 3.97
N LEU A 162 -16.51 -2.21 3.68
CA LEU A 162 -15.90 -3.26 4.48
C LEU A 162 -14.38 -3.34 4.26
N PHE A 163 -13.92 -2.84 3.11
CA PHE A 163 -12.51 -2.90 2.73
C PHE A 163 -11.83 -1.56 2.98
N ASN A 164 -11.12 -1.46 4.11
CA ASN A 164 -10.28 -0.29 4.39
C ASN A 164 -8.88 -0.51 3.82
N PRO A 165 -8.46 0.26 2.79
CA PRO A 165 -7.13 0.08 2.17
C PRO A 165 -5.97 0.11 3.16
N SER A 166 -6.10 0.86 4.27
CA SER A 166 -5.05 0.94 5.30
C SER A 166 -4.81 -0.38 6.03
N ASP A 167 -5.77 -1.32 6.03
CA ASP A 167 -5.62 -2.62 6.71
C ASP A 167 -4.68 -3.56 5.96
N TYR A 168 -4.53 -3.32 4.68
CA TYR A 168 -3.72 -4.13 3.77
C TYR A 168 -2.31 -3.57 3.52
N LEU A 169 -1.98 -2.43 4.12
CA LEU A 169 -0.69 -1.80 3.92
C LEU A 169 0.38 -2.44 4.80
N VAL A 170 1.36 -3.04 4.16
CA VAL A 170 2.54 -3.59 4.81
C VAL A 170 3.76 -2.80 4.36
N SER A 171 4.51 -2.27 5.33
CA SER A 171 5.84 -1.74 5.08
C SER A 171 6.87 -2.86 5.24
N PRO A 172 7.78 -3.07 4.29
CA PRO A 172 8.87 -4.04 4.43
C PRO A 172 9.69 -3.84 5.71
N PHE A 173 9.68 -2.62 6.25
CA PHE A 173 10.49 -2.23 7.41
C PHE A 173 9.76 -2.31 8.75
N ASN A 174 8.45 -2.02 8.78
CA ASN A 174 7.67 -2.04 10.03
C ASN A 174 6.98 -3.38 10.26
N SER A 175 6.77 -4.13 9.19
CA SER A 175 6.06 -5.40 9.22
C SER A 175 6.84 -6.46 8.45
N THR A 176 8.15 -6.53 8.68
CA THR A 176 9.08 -7.39 7.93
C THR A 176 8.63 -8.85 7.89
N LYS A 177 8.10 -9.39 9.01
CA LYS A 177 7.58 -10.77 9.05
C LYS A 177 6.42 -10.96 8.08
N LYS A 178 5.45 -10.05 8.06
CA LYS A 178 4.31 -10.09 7.12
C LYS A 178 4.78 -9.95 5.68
N PHE A 179 5.72 -9.04 5.43
CA PHE A 179 6.32 -8.87 4.11
C PHE A 179 6.99 -10.16 3.62
N LEU A 180 7.78 -10.82 4.45
CA LEU A 180 8.44 -12.08 4.11
C LEU A 180 7.44 -13.23 3.90
N ALA A 181 6.35 -13.25 4.68
CA ALA A 181 5.27 -14.24 4.57
C ALA A 181 4.31 -14.00 3.38
N ASN A 182 4.55 -13.03 2.51
CA ASN A 182 3.64 -12.61 1.43
C ASN A 182 2.26 -12.12 1.92
N GLU A 183 2.17 -11.65 3.15
CA GLU A 183 0.95 -11.09 3.74
C GLU A 183 0.82 -9.60 3.43
N TYR A 184 0.82 -9.21 2.15
CA TYR A 184 0.67 -7.83 1.67
C TYR A 184 0.13 -7.83 0.25
N PHE A 185 -0.21 -6.64 -0.23
CA PHE A 185 -0.73 -6.45 -1.58
C PHE A 185 0.01 -5.37 -2.34
N LEU A 186 0.08 -5.57 -3.63
CA LEU A 186 0.35 -4.53 -4.59
C LEU A 186 -0.99 -4.01 -5.13
N THR A 187 -1.06 -2.72 -5.47
CA THR A 187 -2.19 -2.19 -6.24
C THR A 187 -2.17 -2.73 -7.66
N HIS A 188 -3.27 -2.52 -8.37
CA HIS A 188 -3.33 -2.85 -9.79
C HIS A 188 -2.21 -2.16 -10.58
N GLN A 189 -1.96 -0.88 -10.32
CA GLN A 189 -0.86 -0.13 -10.95
C GLN A 189 0.51 -0.71 -10.60
N GLN A 190 0.72 -1.09 -9.33
CA GLN A 190 1.98 -1.71 -8.90
C GLN A 190 2.19 -3.09 -9.53
N GLU A 191 1.14 -3.92 -9.63
CA GLU A 191 1.22 -5.23 -10.30
C GLU A 191 1.52 -5.08 -11.80
N GLN A 192 0.90 -4.12 -12.47
CA GLN A 192 1.21 -3.81 -13.87
C GLN A 192 2.67 -3.38 -14.05
N PHE A 193 3.16 -2.48 -13.18
CA PHE A 193 4.54 -2.02 -13.24
C PHE A 193 5.53 -3.14 -12.93
N LYS A 194 5.24 -3.96 -11.90
CA LYS A 194 6.03 -5.16 -11.61
C LYS A 194 6.13 -6.09 -12.81
N SER A 195 5.00 -6.41 -13.43
CA SER A 195 4.94 -7.29 -14.60
C SER A 195 5.73 -6.71 -15.77
N GLY A 196 5.59 -5.41 -16.05
CA GLY A 196 6.34 -4.73 -17.09
C GLY A 196 7.85 -4.73 -16.83
N ILE A 197 8.28 -4.44 -15.60
CA ILE A 197 9.68 -4.46 -15.20
C ILE A 197 10.28 -5.86 -15.31
N LEU A 198 9.59 -6.88 -14.79
CA LEU A 198 10.05 -8.27 -14.85
C LEU A 198 10.14 -8.78 -16.31
N SER A 199 9.16 -8.43 -17.14
CA SER A 199 9.19 -8.79 -18.58
C SER A 199 10.38 -8.14 -19.29
N SER A 200 10.72 -6.89 -18.97
CA SER A 200 11.91 -6.23 -19.53
C SER A 200 13.20 -6.90 -19.07
N ILE A 201 13.27 -7.31 -17.79
CA ILE A 201 14.42 -8.04 -17.24
C ILE A 201 14.62 -9.40 -17.94
N ASP A 202 13.53 -10.10 -18.24
CA ASP A 202 13.60 -11.42 -18.89
C ASP A 202 13.89 -11.31 -20.42
N ALA A 203 13.56 -10.19 -21.07
CA ALA A 203 13.68 -10.00 -22.52
C ALA A 203 15.00 -9.38 -22.97
N GLU A 204 15.64 -8.54 -22.15
CA GLU A 204 16.81 -7.76 -22.53
C GLU A 204 18.11 -8.35 -21.95
N THR A 205 19.15 -8.34 -22.79
CA THR A 205 20.53 -8.67 -22.37
C THR A 205 21.34 -7.39 -22.25
N GLY A 206 21.79 -7.06 -21.03
CA GLY A 206 22.60 -5.87 -20.79
C GLY A 206 22.14 -5.06 -19.60
N THR A 207 22.54 -3.79 -19.56
CA THR A 207 22.15 -2.89 -18.47
C THR A 207 20.77 -2.30 -18.73
N ILE A 208 19.85 -2.49 -17.80
CA ILE A 208 18.51 -1.88 -17.82
C ILE A 208 18.42 -0.86 -16.70
N PHE A 209 18.04 0.38 -17.02
CA PHE A 209 17.75 1.40 -16.02
C PHE A 209 16.25 1.59 -15.88
N VAL A 210 15.76 1.52 -14.63
CA VAL A 210 14.35 1.70 -14.30
C VAL A 210 14.22 2.78 -13.23
N GLY A 211 13.35 3.73 -13.45
CA GLY A 211 12.94 4.74 -12.47
C GLY A 211 11.56 4.43 -11.91
N ILE A 212 11.42 4.25 -10.59
CA ILE A 212 10.13 4.16 -9.92
C ILE A 212 9.93 5.44 -9.12
N THR A 213 9.02 6.28 -9.58
CA THR A 213 8.75 7.58 -8.93
C THR A 213 7.29 7.69 -8.47
N GLY A 214 7.05 8.55 -7.51
CA GLY A 214 5.71 8.82 -6.98
C GLY A 214 5.80 9.58 -5.65
N SER A 215 4.72 10.25 -5.27
CA SER A 215 4.67 10.97 -3.99
C SER A 215 4.72 10.03 -2.79
N ALA A 216 4.89 10.62 -1.59
CA ALA A 216 4.76 9.86 -0.34
C ALA A 216 3.47 9.04 -0.33
N GLY A 217 3.55 7.80 0.11
CA GLY A 217 2.37 6.97 0.25
C GLY A 217 1.90 6.24 -1.00
N THR A 218 2.62 6.28 -2.11
CA THR A 218 2.28 5.51 -3.32
C THR A 218 2.83 4.08 -3.33
N GLY A 219 3.58 3.67 -2.30
CA GLY A 219 4.10 2.31 -2.17
C GLY A 219 5.35 2.00 -2.99
N LYS A 220 6.16 3.01 -3.35
CA LYS A 220 7.44 2.82 -4.06
C LYS A 220 8.31 1.75 -3.41
N THR A 221 8.56 1.87 -2.11
CA THR A 221 9.38 0.93 -1.35
C THR A 221 8.80 -0.47 -1.35
N LEU A 222 7.47 -0.61 -1.19
CA LEU A 222 6.84 -1.93 -1.25
C LEU A 222 7.02 -2.58 -2.61
N LEU A 223 6.79 -1.84 -3.70
CA LEU A 223 6.98 -2.34 -5.07
C LEU A 223 8.42 -2.74 -5.34
N THR A 224 9.40 -1.90 -5.00
CA THR A 224 10.82 -2.19 -5.23
C THR A 224 11.31 -3.40 -4.45
N PHE A 225 10.89 -3.53 -3.18
CA PHE A 225 11.24 -4.67 -2.34
C PHE A 225 10.50 -5.96 -2.75
N ASP A 226 9.30 -5.84 -3.29
CA ASP A 226 8.57 -6.98 -3.84
C ASP A 226 9.22 -7.52 -5.12
N ILE A 227 9.70 -6.64 -6.01
CA ILE A 227 10.51 -7.03 -7.18
C ILE A 227 11.81 -7.71 -6.73
N ALA A 228 12.49 -7.14 -5.72
CA ALA A 228 13.70 -7.73 -5.14
C ALA A 228 13.43 -9.13 -4.61
N LYS A 229 12.34 -9.30 -3.84
CA LYS A 229 11.92 -10.58 -3.28
C LYS A 229 11.67 -11.63 -4.37
N HIS A 230 10.94 -11.26 -5.41
CA HIS A 230 10.64 -12.15 -6.54
C HIS A 230 11.93 -12.67 -7.21
N LEU A 231 12.92 -11.79 -7.42
CA LEU A 231 14.20 -12.19 -8.02
C LEU A 231 15.05 -12.98 -7.04
N TYR A 232 14.98 -12.66 -5.76
CA TYR A 232 15.67 -13.42 -4.70
C TYR A 232 15.14 -14.86 -4.61
N GLU A 233 13.81 -15.06 -4.70
CA GLU A 233 13.19 -16.39 -4.76
C GLU A 233 13.61 -17.18 -6.02
N LYS A 234 13.93 -16.49 -7.11
CA LYS A 234 14.55 -17.07 -8.33
C LYS A 234 16.05 -17.29 -8.20
N LYS A 235 16.63 -17.15 -7.00
CA LYS A 235 18.08 -17.31 -6.72
C LYS A 235 18.98 -16.32 -7.48
N LYS A 236 18.44 -15.14 -7.81
CA LYS A 236 19.22 -14.04 -8.40
C LYS A 236 19.94 -13.25 -7.31
N ASN A 237 21.10 -12.69 -7.66
CA ASN A 237 21.86 -11.84 -6.76
C ASN A 237 21.26 -10.42 -6.75
N VAL A 238 20.62 -10.06 -5.65
CA VAL A 238 20.02 -8.74 -5.47
C VAL A 238 20.82 -7.95 -4.44
N LEU A 239 21.17 -6.71 -4.78
CA LEU A 239 21.79 -5.74 -3.87
C LEU A 239 20.91 -4.50 -3.76
N ILE A 240 20.65 -4.08 -2.52
CA ILE A 240 19.91 -2.84 -2.24
C ILE A 240 20.85 -1.83 -1.60
N ILE A 241 20.95 -0.63 -2.15
CA ILE A 241 21.65 0.50 -1.58
C ILE A 241 20.60 1.52 -1.14
N HIS A 242 20.48 1.74 0.18
CA HIS A 242 19.54 2.68 0.74
C HIS A 242 20.21 4.03 0.98
N CYS A 243 19.61 5.12 0.45
CA CYS A 243 20.16 6.48 0.53
C CYS A 243 19.74 7.22 1.82
N GLY A 244 18.94 6.60 2.67
CA GLY A 244 18.60 7.08 4.02
C GLY A 244 19.38 6.38 5.11
N GLN A 245 18.90 6.54 6.35
CA GLN A 245 19.45 5.83 7.50
C GLN A 245 18.86 4.41 7.58
N LEU A 246 19.71 3.40 7.73
CA LEU A 246 19.26 2.02 7.92
C LEU A 246 18.55 1.87 9.27
N ASN A 247 17.34 1.33 9.25
CA ASN A 247 16.51 1.09 10.43
C ASN A 247 16.46 -0.40 10.82
N GLU A 248 15.70 -0.74 11.86
CA GLU A 248 15.56 -2.11 12.35
C GLU A 248 14.99 -3.06 11.29
N GLY A 249 14.07 -2.60 10.46
CA GLY A 249 13.52 -3.42 9.38
C GLY A 249 14.57 -3.81 8.33
N HIS A 250 15.47 -2.89 7.98
CA HIS A 250 16.61 -3.21 7.11
C HIS A 250 17.51 -4.27 7.75
N ARG A 251 17.81 -4.12 9.06
CA ARG A 251 18.65 -5.11 9.79
C ARG A 251 17.95 -6.47 9.85
N ALA A 252 16.63 -6.49 10.07
CA ALA A 252 15.84 -7.73 10.07
C ALA A 252 15.90 -8.44 8.72
N LEU A 253 15.84 -7.71 7.60
CA LEU A 253 16.01 -8.27 6.26
C LEU A 253 17.43 -8.79 6.04
N VAL A 254 18.46 -8.05 6.48
CA VAL A 254 19.86 -8.50 6.41
C VAL A 254 20.06 -9.80 7.20
N HIS A 255 19.47 -9.95 8.38
CA HIS A 255 19.49 -11.21 9.15
C HIS A 255 18.81 -12.38 8.40
N GLN A 256 17.91 -12.09 7.46
CA GLN A 256 17.29 -13.08 6.57
C GLN A 256 18.09 -13.31 5.27
N GLY A 257 19.32 -12.82 5.22
CA GLY A 257 20.25 -13.02 4.10
C GLY A 257 20.15 -11.98 2.97
N TRP A 258 19.32 -10.91 3.11
CA TRP A 258 19.25 -9.84 2.13
C TRP A 258 20.55 -9.02 2.14
N LYS A 259 21.02 -8.63 0.95
CA LYS A 259 22.18 -7.76 0.80
C LYS A 259 21.73 -6.30 0.74
N ILE A 260 21.79 -5.60 1.88
CA ILE A 260 21.40 -4.19 2.00
C ILE A 260 22.59 -3.38 2.52
N SER A 261 22.96 -2.31 1.85
CA SER A 261 24.05 -1.40 2.21
C SER A 261 23.58 0.04 2.28
N SER A 262 24.26 0.86 3.07
CA SER A 262 24.08 2.31 3.04
C SER A 262 24.84 2.91 1.85
N ILE A 263 24.29 3.99 1.28
CA ILE A 263 24.94 4.76 0.19
C ILE A 263 26.36 5.20 0.54
N LYS A 264 26.67 5.40 1.83
CA LYS A 264 28.02 5.77 2.28
C LYS A 264 29.08 4.74 1.90
N TYR A 265 28.69 3.49 1.73
CA TYR A 265 29.59 2.37 1.40
C TYR A 265 29.40 1.84 -0.01
N HIS A 266 28.75 2.60 -0.90
CA HIS A 266 28.43 2.16 -2.26
C HIS A 266 29.69 1.74 -3.08
N GLN A 267 30.83 2.38 -2.85
CA GLN A 267 32.09 2.04 -3.51
C GLN A 267 32.66 0.67 -3.12
N ASN A 268 32.35 0.22 -1.89
CA ASN A 268 32.82 -1.07 -1.35
C ASN A 268 31.94 -2.24 -1.79
N CYS A 269 30.80 -1.98 -2.43
CA CYS A 269 29.91 -3.02 -2.93
C CYS A 269 30.44 -3.57 -4.26
N ASP A 270 30.65 -4.88 -4.38
CA ASP A 270 30.97 -5.52 -5.65
C ASP A 270 29.69 -5.70 -6.47
N LEU A 271 29.65 -5.14 -7.68
CA LEU A 271 28.50 -5.22 -8.58
C LEU A 271 28.63 -6.34 -9.62
N ASN A 272 29.80 -6.96 -9.79
CA ASN A 272 30.00 -7.98 -10.83
C ASN A 272 29.08 -9.20 -10.70
N PRO A 273 28.75 -9.70 -9.48
CA PRO A 273 27.82 -10.82 -9.36
C PRO A 273 26.37 -10.37 -9.22
N VAL A 274 26.04 -9.06 -9.35
CA VAL A 274 24.71 -8.52 -9.09
C VAL A 274 23.83 -8.59 -10.34
N ASP A 275 22.70 -9.29 -10.25
CA ASP A 275 21.68 -9.33 -11.29
C ASP A 275 20.76 -8.10 -11.19
N LEU A 276 20.37 -7.72 -9.95
CA LEU A 276 19.54 -6.54 -9.68
C LEU A 276 20.17 -5.64 -8.62
N LEU A 277 20.41 -4.39 -8.97
CA LEU A 277 20.78 -3.30 -8.07
C LEU A 277 19.57 -2.39 -7.83
N ILE A 278 19.22 -2.14 -6.58
CA ILE A 278 18.18 -1.17 -6.21
C ILE A 278 18.82 -0.02 -5.45
N ILE A 279 18.55 1.20 -5.89
CA ILE A 279 18.90 2.44 -5.19
C ILE A 279 17.61 3.01 -4.61
N ASP A 280 17.39 2.77 -3.32
CA ASP A 280 16.17 3.21 -2.63
C ASP A 280 16.36 4.59 -1.99
N GLU A 281 15.30 5.43 -2.02
CA GLU A 281 15.33 6.86 -1.63
C GLU A 281 16.35 7.67 -2.44
N ALA A 282 16.48 7.38 -3.74
CA ALA A 282 17.53 7.89 -4.62
C ALA A 282 17.53 9.42 -4.81
N GLN A 283 16.46 10.15 -4.43
CA GLN A 283 16.46 11.62 -4.40
C GLN A 283 17.51 12.21 -3.44
N ARG A 284 18.06 11.39 -2.54
CA ARG A 284 19.06 11.78 -1.53
C ARG A 284 20.49 11.50 -1.93
N ILE A 285 20.70 10.92 -3.12
CA ILE A 285 22.03 10.64 -3.63
C ILE A 285 22.74 11.93 -4.05
N GLN A 286 24.07 11.95 -3.97
CA GLN A 286 24.88 13.05 -4.50
C GLN A 286 25.27 12.77 -5.96
N GLN A 287 25.49 13.81 -6.76
CA GLN A 287 25.85 13.64 -8.19
C GLN A 287 27.03 12.69 -8.42
N PRO A 288 28.18 12.82 -7.71
CA PRO A 288 29.31 11.92 -7.92
C PRO A 288 28.96 10.44 -7.60
N GLN A 289 28.07 10.22 -6.63
CA GLN A 289 27.61 8.86 -6.28
C GLN A 289 26.70 8.31 -7.38
N LEU A 290 25.79 9.13 -7.93
CA LEU A 290 24.93 8.74 -9.05
C LEU A 290 25.76 8.34 -10.26
N ASP A 291 26.71 9.18 -10.67
CA ASP A 291 27.57 8.97 -11.82
C ASP A 291 28.38 7.66 -11.67
N ASN A 292 28.97 7.45 -10.48
CA ASN A 292 29.72 6.23 -10.16
C ASN A 292 28.84 4.97 -10.22
N ILE A 293 27.61 5.03 -9.67
CA ILE A 293 26.69 3.89 -9.67
C ILE A 293 26.26 3.56 -11.11
N VAL A 294 25.90 4.57 -11.90
CA VAL A 294 25.48 4.38 -13.29
C VAL A 294 26.61 3.77 -14.14
N GLU A 295 27.82 4.26 -14.00
CA GLU A 295 28.99 3.72 -14.70
C GLU A 295 29.26 2.25 -14.31
N ARG A 296 29.30 1.97 -13.02
CA ARG A 296 29.54 0.61 -12.50
C ARG A 296 28.42 -0.37 -12.86
N ALA A 297 27.15 0.07 -12.86
CA ALA A 297 26.04 -0.75 -13.31
C ALA A 297 26.15 -1.11 -14.79
N LYS A 298 26.61 -0.18 -15.65
CA LYS A 298 26.89 -0.44 -17.06
C LYS A 298 28.01 -1.47 -17.25
N LEU A 299 29.10 -1.34 -16.49
CA LEU A 299 30.21 -2.28 -16.54
C LEU A 299 29.79 -3.70 -16.09
N ALA A 300 29.01 -3.79 -15.03
CA ALA A 300 28.48 -5.04 -14.48
C ALA A 300 27.32 -5.62 -15.33
N LYS A 301 26.76 -4.88 -16.28
CA LYS A 301 25.60 -5.26 -17.08
C LYS A 301 24.40 -5.70 -16.25
N CYS A 302 24.19 -5.08 -15.09
CA CYS A 302 23.09 -5.42 -14.19
C CYS A 302 21.86 -4.53 -14.42
N VAL A 303 20.70 -5.00 -13.99
CA VAL A 303 19.49 -4.18 -13.89
C VAL A 303 19.62 -3.22 -12.72
N CYS A 304 19.34 -1.93 -12.93
CA CYS A 304 19.43 -0.92 -11.88
C CYS A 304 18.10 -0.18 -11.74
N ILE A 305 17.46 -0.30 -10.58
CA ILE A 305 16.20 0.36 -10.25
C ILE A 305 16.48 1.52 -9.31
N PHE A 306 16.07 2.73 -9.68
CA PHE A 306 16.06 3.92 -8.83
C PHE A 306 14.65 4.16 -8.29
N SER A 307 14.48 4.09 -6.97
CA SER A 307 13.23 4.46 -6.27
C SER A 307 13.39 5.85 -5.69
N TYR A 308 12.57 6.81 -6.09
CA TYR A 308 12.72 8.22 -5.68
C TYR A 308 11.40 8.99 -5.62
N ASP A 309 11.42 10.06 -4.82
CA ASP A 309 10.31 11.02 -4.68
C ASP A 309 10.82 12.44 -4.96
N LYS A 310 10.18 13.14 -5.89
CA LYS A 310 10.57 14.52 -6.24
C LYS A 310 10.33 15.53 -5.12
N VAL A 311 9.43 15.23 -4.19
CA VAL A 311 8.94 16.16 -3.16
C VAL A 311 9.55 15.88 -1.78
N GLN A 312 10.01 14.65 -1.51
CA GLN A 312 10.57 14.26 -0.22
C GLN A 312 12.07 14.59 -0.09
N THR A 313 12.39 15.88 -0.12
CA THR A 313 13.72 16.40 0.23
C THR A 313 13.68 17.02 1.60
N LEU A 314 14.69 16.78 2.46
CA LEU A 314 14.77 17.33 3.83
C LEU A 314 15.74 18.52 3.94
N SER A 315 16.66 18.64 3.01
CA SER A 315 17.67 19.69 2.99
C SER A 315 17.59 20.56 1.74
N THR A 316 18.09 21.79 1.83
CA THR A 316 18.14 22.73 0.71
C THR A 316 19.06 22.26 -0.40
N TRP A 317 20.14 21.53 -0.11
CA TRP A 317 21.04 20.99 -1.13
C TRP A 317 20.39 19.86 -1.95
N GLU A 318 19.51 19.07 -1.34
CA GLU A 318 18.72 18.05 -2.06
C GLU A 318 17.75 18.68 -3.08
N GLU A 319 17.20 19.87 -2.75
CA GLU A 319 16.33 20.63 -3.68
C GLU A 319 17.11 21.24 -4.84
N LEU A 320 18.23 21.90 -4.53
CA LEU A 320 19.08 22.56 -5.52
C LEU A 320 19.72 21.53 -6.48
N GLY A 321 19.89 20.29 -6.03
CA GLY A 321 20.53 19.23 -6.81
C GLY A 321 19.68 18.66 -7.94
N ASP A 322 18.34 18.81 -7.91
CA ASP A 322 17.39 18.17 -8.84
C ASP A 322 17.77 16.73 -9.22
N MET A 323 18.07 15.91 -8.21
CA MET A 323 18.47 14.51 -8.44
C MET A 323 17.39 13.71 -9.17
N ALA A 324 16.11 14.01 -8.91
CA ALA A 324 15.01 13.37 -9.60
C ALA A 324 15.00 13.65 -11.10
N GLY A 325 15.30 14.90 -11.50
CA GLY A 325 15.48 15.27 -12.90
C GLY A 325 16.67 14.56 -13.53
N LYS A 326 17.81 14.54 -12.84
CA LYS A 326 19.04 13.87 -13.30
C LYS A 326 18.89 12.36 -13.46
N ILE A 327 18.22 11.69 -12.49
CA ILE A 327 17.87 10.26 -12.61
C ILE A 327 16.97 10.04 -13.83
N SER A 328 15.93 10.87 -14.02
CA SER A 328 15.03 10.76 -15.17
C SER A 328 15.72 11.04 -16.51
N ALA A 329 16.88 11.70 -16.52
CA ALA A 329 17.68 12.01 -17.69
C ALA A 329 18.75 10.93 -18.02
N ILE A 330 18.86 9.85 -17.22
CA ILE A 330 19.76 8.73 -17.54
C ILE A 330 19.34 8.14 -18.90
N PRO A 331 20.26 7.97 -19.86
CA PRO A 331 19.92 7.42 -21.16
C PRO A 331 19.24 6.05 -21.07
N SER A 332 18.16 5.88 -21.81
CA SER A 332 17.35 4.64 -21.87
C SER A 332 16.69 4.21 -20.55
N ILE A 333 16.49 5.14 -19.61
CA ILE A 333 15.75 4.83 -18.40
C ILE A 333 14.25 4.71 -18.68
N ASN A 334 13.63 3.63 -18.23
CA ASN A 334 12.18 3.45 -18.23
C ASN A 334 11.59 3.96 -16.91
N VAL A 335 10.79 5.03 -16.95
CA VAL A 335 10.25 5.66 -15.75
C VAL A 335 8.79 5.25 -15.52
N TYR A 336 8.53 4.60 -14.40
CA TYR A 336 7.21 4.22 -13.90
C TYR A 336 6.75 5.18 -12.80
N LYS A 337 5.66 5.90 -13.06
CA LYS A 337 5.13 6.89 -12.12
C LYS A 337 3.92 6.35 -11.38
N LEU A 338 4.09 6.06 -10.09
CA LEU A 338 2.99 5.70 -9.20
C LEU A 338 2.15 6.93 -8.87
N SER A 339 0.87 6.87 -9.16
CA SER A 339 -0.09 7.95 -8.96
C SER A 339 -1.10 7.66 -7.85
N GLU A 340 -1.37 6.39 -7.58
CA GLU A 340 -2.34 5.97 -6.57
C GLU A 340 -1.75 6.09 -5.16
N LYS A 341 -2.37 6.93 -4.34
CA LYS A 341 -2.02 7.02 -2.92
C LYS A 341 -2.82 6.00 -2.14
N ILE A 342 -2.14 4.99 -1.60
CA ILE A 342 -2.77 3.93 -0.81
C ILE A 342 -2.67 4.22 0.69
N ARG A 343 -1.69 5.02 1.09
CA ARG A 343 -1.14 5.05 2.45
C ARG A 343 -1.89 5.87 3.47
N SER A 344 -2.64 6.86 3.09
CA SER A 344 -3.32 7.68 4.07
C SER A 344 -4.81 7.48 3.97
N ASN A 345 -5.46 7.33 5.11
CA ASN A 345 -6.86 7.64 5.23
C ASN A 345 -7.12 8.95 4.45
N LYS A 346 -8.08 8.96 3.52
CA LYS A 346 -8.40 10.14 2.69
C LYS A 346 -8.60 11.39 3.53
N GLU A 347 -9.12 11.23 4.74
CA GLU A 347 -9.28 12.29 5.74
C GLU A 347 -7.94 12.91 6.13
N ILE A 348 -6.96 12.08 6.53
CA ILE A 348 -5.61 12.56 6.90
C ILE A 348 -4.91 13.21 5.70
N ALA A 349 -5.01 12.62 4.51
CA ALA A 349 -4.40 13.17 3.29
C ALA A 349 -4.99 14.53 2.91
N ASN A 350 -6.30 14.70 3.00
CA ASN A 350 -6.99 15.95 2.72
C ASN A 350 -6.64 17.00 3.80
N PHE A 351 -6.61 16.60 5.07
CA PHE A 351 -6.18 17.48 6.16
C PHE A 351 -4.76 17.99 5.95
N ILE A 352 -3.81 17.12 5.64
CA ILE A 352 -2.42 17.51 5.35
C ILE A 352 -2.37 18.53 4.20
N LYS A 353 -3.07 18.26 3.09
CA LYS A 353 -3.12 19.17 1.95
C LYS A 353 -3.60 20.57 2.35
N MET A 354 -4.67 20.66 3.15
CA MET A 354 -5.23 21.92 3.60
C MET A 354 -4.43 22.59 4.72
N LEU A 355 -3.72 21.81 5.55
CA LEU A 355 -2.79 22.34 6.56
C LEU A 355 -1.58 23.00 5.90
N PHE A 356 -1.01 22.39 4.86
CA PHE A 356 0.19 22.92 4.19
C PHE A 356 -0.10 24.04 3.19
N ASN A 357 -1.32 24.13 2.70
CA ASN A 357 -1.74 25.22 1.83
C ASN A 357 -3.11 25.77 2.25
N ARG A 358 -3.13 27.02 2.71
CA ARG A 358 -4.36 27.69 3.19
C ARG A 358 -5.41 27.90 2.09
N SER A 359 -4.96 28.02 0.83
CA SER A 359 -5.83 28.18 -0.34
C SER A 359 -6.45 26.86 -0.80
N ALA A 360 -5.92 25.71 -0.35
CA ALA A 360 -6.48 24.42 -0.69
C ALA A 360 -7.80 24.19 0.06
N PHE A 361 -8.81 23.75 -0.68
CA PHE A 361 -10.08 23.32 -0.12
C PHE A 361 -10.41 21.91 -0.59
N THR A 362 -10.81 21.03 0.32
CA THR A 362 -11.32 19.70 0.02
C THR A 362 -12.26 19.31 1.15
N GLN A 363 -13.43 18.79 0.82
CA GLN A 363 -14.39 18.39 1.84
C GLN A 363 -13.87 17.18 2.63
N ILE A 364 -13.88 17.27 3.96
CA ILE A 364 -13.63 16.16 4.87
C ILE A 364 -14.97 15.59 5.33
N GLN A 365 -15.25 14.33 5.01
CA GLN A 365 -16.53 13.69 5.35
C GLN A 365 -16.62 13.23 6.80
N SER A 366 -15.49 13.10 7.50
CA SER A 366 -15.40 12.63 8.90
C SER A 366 -14.08 13.11 9.49
N SER A 367 -14.10 13.51 10.76
CA SER A 367 -12.90 13.99 11.48
C SER A 367 -12.47 13.03 12.62
N ARG A 368 -12.88 11.76 12.55
CA ARG A 368 -12.68 10.79 13.65
C ARG A 368 -11.24 10.33 13.85
N ASN A 369 -10.41 10.45 12.81
CA ASN A 369 -9.05 9.93 12.83
C ASN A 369 -8.00 11.01 13.09
N ILE A 370 -8.43 12.27 13.25
CA ILE A 370 -7.54 13.40 13.51
C ILE A 370 -7.89 14.00 14.86
N ARG A 371 -6.91 14.07 15.74
CA ARG A 371 -7.00 14.72 17.04
C ARG A 371 -6.14 15.98 17.03
N ILE A 372 -6.68 17.05 17.56
CA ILE A 372 -5.96 18.32 17.77
C ILE A 372 -5.87 18.56 19.27
N SER A 373 -4.66 18.72 19.77
CA SER A 373 -4.38 18.99 21.17
C SER A 373 -3.63 20.32 21.29
N TYR A 374 -4.06 21.22 22.18
CA TYR A 374 -3.43 22.52 22.38
C TYR A 374 -2.76 22.61 23.75
N PHE A 375 -1.55 23.17 23.79
CA PHE A 375 -0.82 23.47 25.01
C PHE A 375 -0.25 24.89 24.96
N ALA A 376 -0.35 25.60 26.08
CA ALA A 376 0.18 26.96 26.18
C ALA A 376 1.71 27.02 26.27
N ASN A 377 2.35 25.91 26.65
CA ASN A 377 3.80 25.86 26.83
C ASN A 377 4.40 24.52 26.38
N SER A 378 5.72 24.52 26.16
CA SER A 378 6.45 23.33 25.66
C SER A 378 6.58 22.21 26.70
N GLU A 379 6.57 22.54 27.99
CA GLU A 379 6.76 21.53 29.04
C GLU A 379 5.54 20.60 29.18
N ASP A 380 4.36 21.21 29.20
CA ASP A 380 3.11 20.42 29.28
C ASP A 380 2.88 19.61 28.00
N ALA A 381 3.21 20.17 26.83
CA ALA A 381 3.20 19.43 25.57
C ALA A 381 4.15 18.22 25.61
N LYS A 382 5.36 18.40 26.17
CA LYS A 382 6.33 17.32 26.34
C LYS A 382 5.82 16.21 27.26
N LYS A 383 5.23 16.58 28.40
CA LYS A 383 4.63 15.63 29.35
C LYS A 383 3.52 14.81 28.66
N TYR A 384 2.68 15.50 27.90
CA TYR A 384 1.60 14.84 27.12
C TYR A 384 2.17 13.86 26.10
N LEU A 385 3.15 14.27 25.29
CA LEU A 385 3.77 13.40 24.28
C LEU A 385 4.44 12.16 24.91
N ILE A 386 5.13 12.32 26.04
CA ILE A 386 5.75 11.21 26.77
C ILE A 386 4.69 10.28 27.36
N GLY A 387 3.54 10.80 27.78
CA GLY A 387 2.44 10.03 28.37
C GLY A 387 1.56 9.27 27.37
N LEU A 388 1.78 9.43 26.06
CA LEU A 388 1.02 8.70 25.05
C LEU A 388 1.34 7.21 25.07
N ASP A 389 0.29 6.37 24.94
CA ASP A 389 0.45 4.91 24.84
C ASP A 389 1.23 4.53 23.57
N SER A 390 2.47 4.08 23.73
CA SER A 390 3.37 3.71 22.63
C SER A 390 2.85 2.55 21.76
N ARG A 391 1.87 1.78 22.23
CA ARG A 391 1.20 0.75 21.41
C ARG A 391 0.22 1.35 20.39
N LYS A 392 -0.22 2.59 20.62
CA LYS A 392 -1.22 3.29 19.80
C LYS A 392 -0.63 4.45 19.02
N TRP A 393 0.44 5.07 19.51
CA TRP A 393 1.00 6.30 18.99
C TRP A 393 2.52 6.21 18.87
N GLU A 394 3.03 6.49 17.69
CA GLU A 394 4.45 6.79 17.49
C GLU A 394 4.63 8.30 17.58
N VAL A 395 5.40 8.75 18.57
CA VAL A 395 5.75 10.16 18.73
C VAL A 395 6.95 10.45 17.85
N LEU A 396 6.75 11.28 16.83
CA LEU A 396 7.80 11.65 15.89
C LEU A 396 8.31 13.05 16.18
N ARG A 397 9.64 13.20 16.23
CA ARG A 397 10.31 14.49 16.42
C ARG A 397 11.02 14.95 15.17
N PHE A 398 11.32 16.25 15.11
CA PHE A 398 12.21 16.77 14.09
C PHE A 398 13.64 16.33 14.39
N THR A 399 14.43 16.14 13.34
CA THR A 399 15.85 15.82 13.49
C THR A 399 16.58 17.05 13.98
N PRO A 400 17.27 16.98 15.13
CA PRO A 400 17.99 18.11 15.68
C PRO A 400 19.26 18.44 14.88
N SER A 401 19.72 19.66 14.95
CA SER A 401 21.02 20.06 14.47
C SER A 401 22.14 19.37 15.26
N GLN A 402 23.22 19.07 14.58
CA GLN A 402 24.45 18.60 15.24
C GLN A 402 25.29 19.78 15.80
N TYR A 403 24.95 21.03 15.48
CA TYR A 403 25.76 22.20 15.76
C TYR A 403 25.16 23.12 16.82
N ASN A 404 23.82 23.26 16.84
CA ASN A 404 23.14 24.20 17.72
C ASN A 404 21.87 23.57 18.28
N ALA A 405 21.52 23.92 19.54
CA ALA A 405 20.23 23.57 20.12
C ALA A 405 19.09 24.32 19.41
N GLU A 406 18.03 23.61 19.05
CA GLU A 406 16.90 24.15 18.33
C GLU A 406 15.62 24.17 19.20
N HIS A 407 14.69 25.07 18.87
CA HIS A 407 13.51 25.31 19.72
C HIS A 407 12.66 24.03 19.88
N HIS A 408 12.55 23.23 18.84
CA HIS A 408 11.75 22.02 18.85
C HIS A 408 12.25 20.92 19.80
N GLU A 409 13.52 20.98 20.24
CA GLU A 409 14.07 20.05 21.22
C GLU A 409 13.45 20.22 22.62
N LYS A 410 12.86 21.39 22.90
CA LYS A 410 12.23 21.68 24.19
C LYS A 410 11.00 20.84 24.47
N TYR A 411 10.27 20.44 23.45
CA TYR A 411 8.99 19.74 23.59
C TYR A 411 9.00 18.29 23.11
N PHE A 412 10.11 17.78 22.57
CA PHE A 412 10.25 16.37 22.24
C PHE A 412 11.14 15.62 23.23
N ALA A 413 10.85 14.33 23.43
CA ALA A 413 11.76 13.45 24.15
C ALA A 413 12.92 13.01 23.24
N ALA A 414 14.13 12.93 23.80
CA ALA A 414 15.30 12.48 23.03
C ALA A 414 15.18 11.04 22.50
N ALA A 415 14.38 10.21 23.16
CA ALA A 415 14.12 8.84 22.74
C ALA A 415 13.11 8.70 21.58
N SER A 416 12.37 9.76 21.23
CA SER A 416 11.44 9.74 20.10
C SER A 416 12.20 9.66 18.77
N LYS A 417 11.65 8.94 17.79
CA LYS A 417 12.26 8.78 16.47
C LYS A 417 12.29 10.10 15.71
N THR A 418 13.39 10.37 15.06
CA THR A 418 13.59 11.58 14.25
C THR A 418 13.02 11.43 12.84
N SER A 419 12.81 12.57 12.15
CA SER A 419 12.34 12.58 10.76
C SER A 419 13.23 11.75 9.81
N HIS A 420 14.53 11.68 10.05
CA HIS A 420 15.45 10.89 9.24
C HIS A 420 15.37 9.39 9.54
N GLU A 421 15.13 9.02 10.79
CA GLU A 421 15.01 7.60 11.19
C GLU A 421 13.72 6.95 10.66
N VAL A 422 12.67 7.73 10.45
CA VAL A 422 11.38 7.20 10.00
C VAL A 422 11.18 7.21 8.48
N ILE A 423 12.24 7.46 7.74
CA ILE A 423 12.20 7.37 6.28
C ILE A 423 11.87 5.92 5.87
N GLY A 424 10.87 5.77 5.00
CA GLY A 424 10.38 4.45 4.56
C GLY A 424 9.52 3.70 5.58
N GLN A 425 9.37 4.22 6.82
CA GLN A 425 8.48 3.63 7.85
C GLN A 425 7.08 4.22 7.80
N GLU A 426 6.14 3.52 8.45
CA GLU A 426 4.73 3.95 8.61
C GLU A 426 4.18 3.45 9.92
N PHE A 427 3.22 4.19 10.48
CA PHE A 427 2.67 3.90 11.80
C PHE A 427 1.14 4.04 11.77
N ASP A 428 0.44 3.23 12.55
CA ASP A 428 -1.02 3.31 12.64
C ASP A 428 -1.49 4.61 13.26
N GLY A 429 -0.76 5.14 14.23
CA GLY A 429 -1.00 6.45 14.83
C GLY A 429 0.30 7.24 14.95
N VAL A 430 0.28 8.47 14.51
CA VAL A 430 1.41 9.42 14.64
C VAL A 430 0.99 10.58 15.52
N ALA A 431 1.85 10.93 16.46
CA ALA A 431 1.74 12.15 17.25
C ALA A 431 2.94 13.06 16.95
N ILE A 432 2.66 14.35 16.65
CA ILE A 432 3.68 15.34 16.31
C ILE A 432 3.27 16.73 16.80
N ALA A 433 4.25 17.58 17.14
CA ALA A 433 3.99 18.93 17.62
C ALA A 433 4.38 20.02 16.62
N MET A 434 3.60 21.09 16.64
CA MET A 434 3.83 22.35 15.94
C MET A 434 3.88 23.49 16.95
N ASP A 435 4.99 24.25 16.97
CA ASP A 435 5.17 25.36 17.87
C ASP A 435 4.75 26.72 17.27
N LYS A 436 4.99 27.80 18.03
CA LYS A 436 4.63 29.15 17.67
C LYS A 436 5.35 29.75 16.45
N PHE A 437 6.37 29.07 15.94
CA PHE A 437 7.11 29.54 14.75
C PHE A 437 6.51 29.04 13.43
N PHE A 438 5.60 28.09 13.46
CA PHE A 438 4.80 27.76 12.29
C PHE A 438 3.81 28.87 12.00
N ALA A 439 3.73 29.29 10.73
CA ALA A 439 2.86 30.38 10.27
C ALA A 439 2.56 30.18 8.78
N TYR A 440 1.68 31.02 8.24
CA TYR A 440 1.44 31.06 6.80
C TYR A 440 2.16 32.24 6.15
N ASP A 441 2.69 32.06 4.95
CA ASP A 441 3.19 33.13 4.09
C ASP A 441 2.04 33.88 3.37
N ALA A 442 2.39 34.91 2.60
CA ALA A 442 1.42 35.67 1.83
C ALA A 442 0.69 34.85 0.74
N ALA A 443 1.30 33.78 0.25
CA ALA A 443 0.72 32.85 -0.71
C ALA A 443 -0.13 31.76 -0.05
N GLY A 444 -0.20 31.72 1.28
CA GLY A 444 -0.96 30.75 2.05
C GLY A 444 -0.24 29.42 2.26
N ASN A 445 1.06 29.33 2.00
CA ASN A 445 1.84 28.12 2.27
C ASN A 445 2.31 28.11 3.72
N LEU A 446 2.36 26.94 4.33
CA LEU A 446 2.91 26.75 5.67
C LEU A 446 4.41 26.96 5.65
N VAL A 447 4.90 27.85 6.52
CA VAL A 447 6.31 28.20 6.69
C VAL A 447 6.73 28.10 8.16
N TYR A 448 8.03 28.06 8.41
CA TYR A 448 8.60 28.12 9.75
C TYR A 448 9.48 29.36 9.90
N ARG A 449 9.17 30.21 10.87
CA ARG A 449 9.84 31.50 11.08
C ARG A 449 10.96 31.44 12.13
N GLY A 450 11.19 30.29 12.74
CA GLY A 450 12.30 30.06 13.68
C GLY A 450 13.59 29.65 12.96
N GLY A 451 14.71 29.78 13.68
CA GLY A 451 15.98 29.22 13.20
C GLY A 451 16.00 27.71 13.34
N ALA A 452 16.36 27.01 12.27
CA ALA A 452 16.56 25.57 12.27
C ALA A 452 17.54 25.17 11.15
N TYR A 453 18.33 24.12 11.38
CA TYR A 453 19.30 23.60 10.41
C TYR A 453 18.61 22.87 9.27
N TYR A 454 17.69 21.95 9.62
CA TYR A 454 16.81 21.31 8.65
C TYR A 454 15.49 22.08 8.57
N ALA A 455 14.80 22.03 7.44
CA ALA A 455 13.54 22.72 7.24
C ALA A 455 12.39 22.07 8.06
N PRO A 456 11.87 22.70 9.15
CA PRO A 456 10.85 22.08 10.00
C PRO A 456 9.55 21.79 9.28
N THR A 457 9.17 22.58 8.27
CA THR A 457 7.99 22.33 7.44
C THR A 457 8.12 21.02 6.65
N LYS A 458 9.31 20.72 6.13
CA LYS A 458 9.58 19.46 5.41
C LYS A 458 9.64 18.28 6.36
N MET A 459 10.26 18.45 7.54
CA MET A 459 10.27 17.43 8.59
C MET A 459 8.85 17.15 9.10
N LEU A 460 8.03 18.19 9.26
CA LEU A 460 6.62 18.03 9.60
C LEU A 460 5.89 17.22 8.52
N PHE A 461 6.06 17.57 7.24
CA PHE A 461 5.47 16.85 6.14
C PHE A 461 5.92 15.39 6.11
N GLN A 462 7.22 15.16 6.26
CA GLN A 462 7.80 13.82 6.35
C GLN A 462 7.13 12.99 7.45
N ASN A 463 7.00 13.55 8.65
CA ASN A 463 6.50 12.86 9.82
C ASN A 463 4.97 12.62 9.75
N ILE A 464 4.19 13.66 9.41
CA ILE A 464 2.73 13.58 9.39
C ILE A 464 2.24 12.61 8.30
N THR A 465 2.99 12.48 7.18
CA THR A 465 2.70 11.52 6.11
C THR A 465 3.01 10.06 6.47
N ARG A 466 3.58 9.80 7.65
CA ARG A 466 3.79 8.44 8.18
C ARG A 466 2.54 7.87 8.86
N ALA A 467 1.54 8.71 9.13
CA ALA A 467 0.28 8.29 9.74
C ALA A 467 -0.59 7.49 8.75
N ARG A 468 -0.93 6.25 9.12
CA ARG A 468 -1.82 5.38 8.32
C ARG A 468 -3.28 5.56 8.70
N ARG A 469 -3.60 5.54 9.98
CA ARG A 469 -4.96 5.49 10.51
C ARG A 469 -5.34 6.68 11.37
N ARG A 470 -4.41 7.19 12.17
CA ARG A 470 -4.69 8.24 13.17
C ARG A 470 -3.57 9.26 13.23
N LEU A 471 -3.94 10.51 13.39
CA LEU A 471 -3.04 11.63 13.56
C LEU A 471 -3.41 12.39 14.82
N ASP A 472 -2.44 12.63 15.70
CA ASP A 472 -2.56 13.57 16.81
C ASP A 472 -1.60 14.75 16.54
N LEU A 473 -2.16 15.92 16.31
CA LEU A 473 -1.40 17.14 16.07
C LEU A 473 -1.44 18.02 17.33
N ILE A 474 -0.29 18.17 17.95
CA ILE A 474 -0.10 18.93 19.17
C ILE A 474 0.33 20.35 18.82
N ILE A 475 -0.50 21.32 19.14
CA ILE A 475 -0.26 22.73 18.84
C ILE A 475 0.21 23.44 20.11
N ILE A 476 1.39 24.08 20.06
CA ILE A 476 2.02 24.73 21.20
C ILE A 476 2.04 26.24 20.99
N ASN A 477 1.24 26.95 21.80
CA ASN A 477 1.18 28.42 21.79
C ASN A 477 1.07 29.03 20.39
N ASN A 478 0.16 28.49 19.55
CA ASN A 478 -0.03 28.93 18.17
C ASN A 478 -1.52 28.96 17.79
N GLU A 479 -2.14 30.11 17.99
CA GLU A 479 -3.56 30.30 17.71
C GLU A 479 -3.87 30.28 16.21
N GLU A 480 -2.97 30.77 15.36
CA GLU A 480 -3.17 30.79 13.91
C GLU A 480 -3.33 29.36 13.36
N ILE A 481 -2.40 28.49 13.75
CA ILE A 481 -2.43 27.07 13.33
C ILE A 481 -3.61 26.33 13.97
N LEU A 482 -3.91 26.60 15.26
CA LEU A 482 -5.08 26.00 15.90
C LEU A 482 -6.36 26.37 15.16
N LYS A 483 -6.59 27.65 14.90
CA LYS A 483 -7.77 28.15 14.17
C LYS A 483 -7.86 27.49 12.80
N ARG A 484 -6.75 27.37 12.09
CA ARG A 484 -6.72 26.70 10.78
C ARG A 484 -7.10 25.22 10.89
N CYS A 485 -6.51 24.48 11.82
CA CYS A 485 -6.83 23.05 12.01
C CYS A 485 -8.33 22.84 12.32
N LEU A 486 -8.87 23.64 13.24
CA LEU A 486 -10.30 23.56 13.59
C LEU A 486 -11.21 23.91 12.41
N SER A 487 -10.83 24.91 11.59
CA SER A 487 -11.60 25.27 10.39
C SER A 487 -11.55 24.21 9.27
N ILE A 488 -10.54 23.37 9.26
CA ILE A 488 -10.46 22.24 8.33
C ILE A 488 -11.37 21.09 8.77
N LEU A 489 -11.57 20.92 10.06
CA LEU A 489 -12.28 19.78 10.65
C LEU A 489 -13.77 20.04 10.92
N GLN A 490 -14.21 21.29 10.74
CA GLN A 490 -15.63 21.71 10.77
C GLN A 490 -16.25 21.55 9.38
#